data_b42e58a8e4bd6c43767b754c8e8f8e01
#
_entry.id   b42e58a8e4bd6c43767b754c8e8f8e01
#
_cell.length_a   1.000
_cell.length_b   1.000
_cell.length_c   1.000
_cell.angle_alpha   90.00
_cell.angle_beta   90.00
_cell.angle_gamma   90.00
#
_symmetry.space_group_name_H-M   'P 1'
#
loop_
_entity.id
_entity.type
_entity.pdbx_description
1 polymer ?
#
loop_
_entity_poly.entity_id
_entity_poly.type
_entity_poly.pdbx_seq_one_letter_code
_entity_poly.pdbx_strand_id
1 'polypeptide(L)'
;MAAPSNPDGAATGVLAEAEDKYKAEDYQGAAVIFHAVASGKTPGDKSRAQFWLGKSLYKLQYYAVSLAVFSEIVTAGPSHPYHKLTLPWLASLSRELPEGAGVLEKVGTYKATELEDSAFDEVRDELYYLLGRFNYQKGDLGQAIALLGQVPDNSDYYIPAQFFLGVAETREFHGPQAVEAFKNVLRKNIALKELWAKDKKKRKKEAKAKAKLAKKNKKKQLAGEVEELSFEEEMQRYEERANLALGYIFYQVGKYDTALKYYDKIPLESPYWLDSILASSWTEFRLVEVEPEQANIHYQRTLGYIHTLNAPFFYDYLYPESIILKAVTYYFNCRYQPAKLSIEEFNRKYPKTRDDLKDLLAKAPEDFALFDLSVKIRNSESKLDPFVEEVAQKSLQDKTLEKNYAFVNEIVREQGQLEDAKSDFKGSPLAEQITETLDGLLSLGKESTGALARNRLMQQIQQINDLEREAIKIEYEILNRIKAGDSGAATERRPVRPKVDAEHEIYNYNGEYWKDELGYYNYKVTSRCKEE
;
A
#
# COMPACT_ATOMS: atom_id res chain seq x y z
N MET A 1 -22.95 32.22 33.12
CA MET A 1 -21.60 31.89 32.65
C MET A 1 -21.29 30.51 33.16
N ALA A 2 -20.99 29.52 32.29
CA ALA A 2 -20.54 28.21 32.73
C ALA A 2 -19.15 28.35 33.36
N ALA A 3 -18.89 27.62 34.46
CA ALA A 3 -17.58 27.61 35.09
C ALA A 3 -16.53 27.09 34.06
N PRO A 4 -15.28 27.61 34.08
CA PRO A 4 -14.25 27.15 33.19
C PRO A 4 -14.05 25.64 33.36
N SER A 5 -13.92 24.91 32.23
CA SER A 5 -13.71 23.48 32.24
C SER A 5 -12.37 23.16 32.92
N ASN A 6 -12.39 22.26 33.90
CA ASN A 6 -11.20 21.78 34.60
C ASN A 6 -11.06 20.29 34.33
N PRO A 7 -10.10 19.84 33.47
CA PRO A 7 -9.88 18.44 33.16
C PRO A 7 -9.63 17.55 34.40
N ASP A 8 -8.97 18.11 35.43
CA ASP A 8 -8.58 17.39 36.65
C ASP A 8 -9.65 17.46 37.76
N GLY A 9 -10.72 18.25 37.55
CA GLY A 9 -11.79 18.42 38.53
C GLY A 9 -12.77 17.25 38.55
N ALA A 10 -13.36 16.97 39.72
CA ALA A 10 -14.44 15.99 39.80
C ALA A 10 -15.67 16.47 39.01
N ALA A 11 -16.34 15.55 38.31
CA ALA A 11 -17.62 15.85 37.65
C ALA A 11 -18.71 16.12 38.72
N THR A 12 -19.64 16.99 38.36
CA THR A 12 -20.79 17.33 39.25
C THR A 12 -22.11 17.19 38.49
N GLY A 13 -23.19 16.92 39.20
CA GLY A 13 -24.53 16.82 38.65
C GLY A 13 -24.65 15.69 37.61
N VAL A 14 -25.27 15.99 36.47
CA VAL A 14 -25.58 15.03 35.39
C VAL A 14 -24.32 14.42 34.80
N LEU A 15 -23.19 15.16 34.77
CA LEU A 15 -21.93 14.62 34.26
C LEU A 15 -21.29 13.57 35.19
N ALA A 16 -21.48 13.71 36.53
CA ALA A 16 -21.05 12.68 37.47
C ALA A 16 -21.80 11.35 37.24
N GLU A 17 -23.12 11.43 37.05
CA GLU A 17 -23.94 10.27 36.68
C GLU A 17 -23.46 9.62 35.38
N ALA A 18 -23.14 10.40 34.35
CA ALA A 18 -22.66 9.89 33.06
C ALA A 18 -21.30 9.23 33.21
N GLU A 19 -20.35 9.79 33.99
CA GLU A 19 -19.05 9.17 34.27
C GLU A 19 -19.16 7.88 35.08
N ASP A 20 -20.12 7.83 36.03
CA ASP A 20 -20.37 6.58 36.78
C ASP A 20 -20.97 5.48 35.89
N LYS A 21 -21.89 5.83 34.98
CA LYS A 21 -22.36 4.90 33.94
C LYS A 21 -21.22 4.40 33.04
N TYR A 22 -20.34 5.30 32.64
CA TYR A 22 -19.14 4.92 31.84
C TYR A 22 -18.24 3.95 32.60
N LYS A 23 -17.97 4.20 33.89
CA LYS A 23 -17.19 3.30 34.77
C LYS A 23 -17.87 1.94 34.97
N ALA A 24 -19.23 1.94 34.99
CA ALA A 24 -20.03 0.72 35.08
C ALA A 24 -20.21 0.03 33.71
N GLU A 25 -19.48 0.46 32.67
CA GLU A 25 -19.51 -0.06 31.31
C GLU A 25 -20.87 0.14 30.58
N ASP A 26 -21.79 0.93 31.15
CA ASP A 26 -22.99 1.41 30.46
C ASP A 26 -22.63 2.57 29.50
N TYR A 27 -21.85 2.23 28.45
CA TYR A 27 -21.36 3.23 27.50
C TYR A 27 -22.48 3.89 26.69
N GLN A 28 -23.58 3.16 26.40
CA GLN A 28 -24.75 3.72 25.69
C GLN A 28 -25.46 4.77 26.55
N GLY A 29 -25.77 4.43 27.79
CA GLY A 29 -26.39 5.36 28.71
C GLY A 29 -25.52 6.59 28.99
N ALA A 30 -24.20 6.39 29.17
CA ALA A 30 -23.24 7.46 29.33
C ALA A 30 -23.18 8.39 28.10
N ALA A 31 -23.07 7.81 26.88
CA ALA A 31 -22.99 8.59 25.65
C ALA A 31 -24.20 9.46 25.39
N VAL A 32 -25.43 8.99 25.68
CA VAL A 32 -26.66 9.76 25.52
C VAL A 32 -26.64 10.99 26.44
N ILE A 33 -26.20 10.83 27.69
CA ILE A 33 -26.12 11.94 28.65
C ILE A 33 -25.03 12.93 28.23
N PHE A 34 -23.83 12.45 27.88
CA PHE A 34 -22.76 13.32 27.41
C PHE A 34 -23.17 14.10 26.16
N HIS A 35 -23.85 13.44 25.21
CA HIS A 35 -24.37 14.13 24.03
C HIS A 35 -25.38 15.23 24.38
N ALA A 36 -26.30 14.99 25.32
CA ALA A 36 -27.28 16.00 25.73
C ALA A 36 -26.61 17.26 26.33
N VAL A 37 -25.50 17.07 27.07
CA VAL A 37 -24.73 18.20 27.63
C VAL A 37 -23.85 18.86 26.54
N ALA A 38 -23.16 18.09 25.73
CA ALA A 38 -22.29 18.61 24.67
C ALA A 38 -23.07 19.44 23.64
N SER A 39 -24.28 18.98 23.25
CA SER A 39 -25.19 19.69 22.35
C SER A 39 -25.87 20.90 23.00
N GLY A 40 -25.74 21.05 24.32
CA GLY A 40 -26.36 22.15 25.09
C GLY A 40 -27.84 21.95 25.39
N LYS A 41 -28.41 20.78 25.14
CA LYS A 41 -29.79 20.44 25.53
C LYS A 41 -29.93 20.32 27.06
N THR A 42 -28.85 19.91 27.73
CA THR A 42 -28.78 19.83 29.19
C THR A 42 -27.65 20.75 29.69
N PRO A 43 -27.87 21.54 30.75
CA PRO A 43 -26.82 22.38 31.30
C PRO A 43 -25.65 21.57 31.86
N GLY A 44 -24.40 22.02 31.60
CA GLY A 44 -23.19 21.39 32.09
C GLY A 44 -21.93 21.87 31.36
N ASP A 45 -20.80 21.28 31.72
CA ASP A 45 -19.53 21.54 31.04
C ASP A 45 -19.51 20.83 29.67
N LYS A 46 -19.71 21.62 28.60
CA LYS A 46 -19.76 21.10 27.22
C LYS A 46 -18.45 20.47 26.76
N SER A 47 -17.32 21.08 27.13
CA SER A 47 -16.01 20.59 26.74
C SER A 47 -15.71 19.21 27.34
N ARG A 48 -16.05 19.04 28.63
CA ARG A 48 -15.94 17.77 29.34
C ARG A 48 -16.87 16.72 28.70
N ALA A 49 -18.11 17.09 28.45
CA ALA A 49 -19.11 16.21 27.85
C ALA A 49 -18.68 15.75 26.46
N GLN A 50 -18.15 16.63 25.62
CA GLN A 50 -17.65 16.31 24.28
C GLN A 50 -16.50 15.29 24.32
N PHE A 51 -15.52 15.52 25.21
CA PHE A 51 -14.39 14.59 25.35
C PHE A 51 -14.86 13.19 25.81
N TRP A 52 -15.73 13.13 26.82
CA TRP A 52 -16.27 11.86 27.32
C TRP A 52 -17.24 11.20 26.34
N LEU A 53 -17.93 11.96 25.49
CA LEU A 53 -18.72 11.44 24.37
C LEU A 53 -17.83 10.70 23.38
N GLY A 54 -16.71 11.33 22.96
CA GLY A 54 -15.74 10.68 22.09
C GLY A 54 -15.22 9.35 22.66
N LYS A 55 -14.88 9.31 23.96
CA LYS A 55 -14.47 8.09 24.67
C LYS A 55 -15.57 7.03 24.69
N SER A 56 -16.81 7.42 24.94
CA SER A 56 -17.96 6.50 25.00
C SER A 56 -18.23 5.88 23.64
N LEU A 57 -18.18 6.68 22.56
CA LEU A 57 -18.33 6.21 21.18
C LEU A 57 -17.21 5.24 20.78
N TYR A 58 -15.95 5.50 21.18
CA TYR A 58 -14.85 4.57 21.00
C TYR A 58 -15.13 3.21 21.66
N LYS A 59 -15.59 3.22 22.92
CA LYS A 59 -15.94 1.99 23.67
C LYS A 59 -17.12 1.24 23.05
N LEU A 60 -18.04 1.96 22.42
CA LEU A 60 -19.16 1.40 21.65
C LEU A 60 -18.74 0.92 20.26
N GLN A 61 -17.47 1.08 19.86
CA GLN A 61 -16.95 0.71 18.55
C GLN A 61 -17.55 1.53 17.37
N TYR A 62 -18.00 2.76 17.66
CA TYR A 62 -18.28 3.79 16.65
C TYR A 62 -17.01 4.62 16.44
N TYR A 63 -16.01 4.02 15.83
CA TYR A 63 -14.67 4.60 15.73
C TYR A 63 -14.62 5.82 14.81
N ALA A 64 -15.31 5.76 13.66
CA ALA A 64 -15.39 6.89 12.73
C ALA A 64 -16.14 8.09 13.35
N VAL A 65 -17.23 7.82 14.06
CA VAL A 65 -17.97 8.88 14.78
C VAL A 65 -17.16 9.41 15.96
N SER A 66 -16.46 8.56 16.71
CA SER A 66 -15.54 8.96 17.78
C SER A 66 -14.44 9.89 17.23
N LEU A 67 -13.85 9.56 16.09
CA LEU A 67 -12.87 10.40 15.40
C LEU A 67 -13.48 11.77 15.02
N ALA A 68 -14.72 11.81 14.53
CA ALA A 68 -15.39 13.05 14.20
C ALA A 68 -15.52 13.97 15.44
N VAL A 69 -15.97 13.41 16.58
CA VAL A 69 -16.07 14.16 17.85
C VAL A 69 -14.70 14.65 18.33
N PHE A 70 -13.67 13.82 18.33
CA PHE A 70 -12.32 14.24 18.69
C PHE A 70 -11.72 15.23 17.70
N SER A 71 -12.10 15.16 16.42
CA SER A 71 -11.64 16.11 15.39
C SER A 71 -12.14 17.54 15.67
N GLU A 72 -13.32 17.71 16.26
CA GLU A 72 -13.82 19.02 16.69
C GLU A 72 -12.95 19.59 17.81
N ILE A 73 -12.54 18.77 18.80
CA ILE A 73 -11.62 19.16 19.88
C ILE A 73 -10.26 19.58 19.31
N VAL A 74 -9.72 18.79 18.37
CA VAL A 74 -8.45 19.06 17.69
C VAL A 74 -8.53 20.38 16.90
N THR A 75 -9.64 20.62 16.21
CA THR A 75 -9.88 21.86 15.42
C THR A 75 -9.97 23.10 16.31
N ALA A 76 -10.56 22.98 17.51
CA ALA A 76 -10.57 24.04 18.50
C ALA A 76 -9.16 24.35 19.05
N GLY A 77 -8.22 23.43 18.91
CA GLY A 77 -6.81 23.58 19.24
C GLY A 77 -6.53 23.69 20.76
N PRO A 78 -5.35 24.25 21.15
CA PRO A 78 -4.93 24.35 22.56
C PRO A 78 -5.87 25.16 23.45
N SER A 79 -6.81 25.92 22.89
CA SER A 79 -7.86 26.65 23.67
C SER A 79 -8.90 25.69 24.27
N HIS A 80 -9.03 24.50 23.72
CA HIS A 80 -9.93 23.48 24.26
C HIS A 80 -9.24 22.74 25.42
N PRO A 81 -9.86 22.66 26.62
CA PRO A 81 -9.23 22.09 27.82
C PRO A 81 -8.76 20.65 27.67
N TYR A 82 -9.42 19.87 26.79
CA TYR A 82 -9.14 18.48 26.55
C TYR A 82 -8.29 18.23 25.26
N HIS A 83 -7.79 19.30 24.60
CA HIS A 83 -6.99 19.17 23.39
C HIS A 83 -5.83 18.19 23.60
N LYS A 84 -4.99 18.41 24.61
CA LYS A 84 -3.86 17.54 24.94
C LYS A 84 -4.28 16.10 25.23
N LEU A 85 -5.36 15.91 26.03
CA LEU A 85 -5.86 14.59 26.42
C LEU A 85 -6.50 13.80 25.26
N THR A 86 -6.77 14.46 24.13
CA THR A 86 -7.32 13.82 22.93
C THR A 86 -6.26 13.02 22.16
N LEU A 87 -4.99 13.41 22.25
CA LEU A 87 -3.91 12.79 21.47
C LEU A 87 -3.75 11.27 21.71
N PRO A 88 -3.76 10.73 22.96
CA PRO A 88 -3.75 9.29 23.20
C PRO A 88 -4.95 8.54 22.60
N TRP A 89 -6.11 9.22 22.49
CA TRP A 89 -7.29 8.63 21.86
C TRP A 89 -7.17 8.59 20.34
N LEU A 90 -6.52 9.59 19.72
CA LEU A 90 -6.15 9.52 18.30
C LEU A 90 -5.19 8.37 18.02
N ALA A 91 -4.20 8.13 18.89
CA ALA A 91 -3.34 6.96 18.81
C ALA A 91 -4.14 5.65 18.94
N SER A 92 -5.09 5.58 19.85
CA SER A 92 -5.98 4.42 19.97
C SER A 92 -6.86 4.22 18.72
N LEU A 93 -7.38 5.31 18.13
CA LEU A 93 -8.17 5.27 16.90
C LEU A 93 -7.33 4.87 15.68
N SER A 94 -6.03 5.21 15.64
CA SER A 94 -5.15 4.79 14.55
C SER A 94 -4.93 3.28 14.47
N ARG A 95 -5.17 2.55 15.55
CA ARG A 95 -5.10 1.08 15.60
C ARG A 95 -6.37 0.41 15.10
N GLU A 96 -7.52 1.10 15.22
CA GLU A 96 -8.84 0.56 14.90
C GLU A 96 -9.31 1.00 13.50
N LEU A 97 -8.95 2.22 13.10
CA LEU A 97 -9.36 2.81 11.83
C LEU A 97 -8.28 2.64 10.75
N PRO A 98 -8.68 2.36 9.51
CA PRO A 98 -7.79 2.43 8.36
C PRO A 98 -7.17 3.83 8.18
N GLU A 99 -5.97 3.92 7.63
CA GLU A 99 -5.29 5.20 7.42
C GLU A 99 -6.11 6.20 6.57
N GLY A 100 -7.02 5.72 5.70
CA GLY A 100 -7.94 6.56 4.94
C GLY A 100 -8.93 7.36 5.79
N ALA A 101 -9.04 7.07 7.10
CA ALA A 101 -9.88 7.82 8.02
C ALA A 101 -9.35 9.21 8.40
N GLY A 102 -8.08 9.53 8.07
CA GLY A 102 -7.51 10.85 8.34
C GLY A 102 -7.03 11.07 9.77
N VAL A 103 -6.74 10.00 10.52
CA VAL A 103 -6.20 10.11 11.88
C VAL A 103 -4.83 10.77 11.89
N LEU A 104 -3.96 10.48 10.90
CA LEU A 104 -2.63 11.06 10.81
C LEU A 104 -2.67 12.58 10.66
N GLU A 105 -3.61 13.12 9.91
CA GLU A 105 -3.81 14.56 9.73
C GLU A 105 -4.21 15.24 11.06
N LYS A 106 -4.96 14.54 11.91
CA LYS A 106 -5.33 15.04 13.25
C LYS A 106 -4.14 14.99 14.20
N VAL A 107 -3.37 13.91 14.21
CA VAL A 107 -2.12 13.82 14.97
C VAL A 107 -1.12 14.89 14.52
N GLY A 108 -1.05 15.15 13.22
CA GLY A 108 -0.15 16.14 12.63
C GLY A 108 -0.41 17.59 13.02
N THR A 109 -1.52 17.90 13.74
CA THR A 109 -1.76 19.26 14.29
C THR A 109 -1.01 19.51 15.58
N TYR A 110 -0.52 18.46 16.26
CA TYR A 110 0.28 18.56 17.47
C TYR A 110 1.76 18.79 17.15
N LYS A 111 2.46 19.44 18.09
CA LYS A 111 3.89 19.70 17.93
C LYS A 111 4.71 18.55 18.54
N ALA A 112 5.86 18.25 17.94
CA ALA A 112 6.79 17.24 18.46
C ALA A 112 7.18 17.47 19.93
N THR A 113 7.37 18.74 20.34
CA THR A 113 7.71 19.11 21.71
C THR A 113 6.62 18.80 22.74
N GLU A 114 5.37 18.65 22.32
CA GLU A 114 4.27 18.26 23.21
C GLU A 114 4.34 16.79 23.61
N LEU A 115 5.03 15.95 22.79
CA LEU A 115 5.16 14.51 23.04
C LEU A 115 6.11 14.17 24.22
N GLU A 116 6.91 15.14 24.67
CA GLU A 116 7.82 14.96 25.82
C GLU A 116 7.08 14.94 27.18
N ASP A 117 5.79 15.31 27.18
CA ASP A 117 4.99 15.31 28.40
C ASP A 117 4.78 13.88 28.93
N SER A 118 4.89 13.72 30.26
CA SER A 118 4.71 12.43 30.94
C SER A 118 3.32 11.80 30.75
N ALA A 119 2.31 12.60 30.40
CA ALA A 119 0.98 12.10 30.07
C ALA A 119 0.96 11.17 28.84
N PHE A 120 2.03 11.17 28.04
CA PHE A 120 2.15 10.37 26.82
C PHE A 120 3.14 9.21 26.93
N ASP A 121 3.73 8.97 28.11
CA ASP A 121 4.77 7.94 28.30
C ASP A 121 4.37 6.57 27.73
N GLU A 122 3.12 6.15 27.93
CA GLU A 122 2.62 4.86 27.48
C GLU A 122 2.42 4.73 25.96
N VAL A 123 2.25 5.85 25.26
CA VAL A 123 1.93 5.90 23.82
C VAL A 123 2.95 6.73 23.02
N ARG A 124 4.02 7.21 23.65
CA ARG A 124 5.00 8.12 23.04
C ARG A 124 5.62 7.55 21.79
N ASP A 125 6.03 6.27 21.82
CA ASP A 125 6.65 5.61 20.67
C ASP A 125 5.72 5.58 19.46
N GLU A 126 4.45 5.28 19.69
CA GLU A 126 3.41 5.30 18.67
C GLU A 126 3.19 6.72 18.13
N LEU A 127 3.17 7.72 19.01
CA LEU A 127 3.00 9.12 18.61
C LEU A 127 4.19 9.63 17.79
N TYR A 128 5.43 9.24 18.12
CA TYR A 128 6.59 9.53 17.28
C TYR A 128 6.44 8.90 15.90
N TYR A 129 6.01 7.66 15.84
CA TYR A 129 5.76 6.97 14.57
C TYR A 129 4.67 7.67 13.76
N LEU A 130 3.51 7.96 14.35
CA LEU A 130 2.37 8.60 13.67
C LEU A 130 2.73 10.00 13.17
N LEU A 131 3.35 10.82 14.01
CA LEU A 131 3.75 12.17 13.63
C LEU A 131 4.88 12.16 12.59
N GLY A 132 5.80 11.20 12.70
CA GLY A 132 6.83 10.97 11.69
C GLY A 132 6.23 10.57 10.33
N ARG A 133 5.22 9.69 10.34
CA ARG A 133 4.46 9.30 9.15
C ARG A 133 3.71 10.49 8.52
N PHE A 134 3.07 11.32 9.33
CA PHE A 134 2.41 12.53 8.86
C PHE A 134 3.40 13.48 8.16
N ASN A 135 4.54 13.77 8.79
CA ASN A 135 5.55 14.64 8.21
C ASN A 135 6.12 14.08 6.90
N TYR A 136 6.31 12.75 6.82
CA TYR A 136 6.69 12.08 5.58
C TYR A 136 5.65 12.29 4.46
N GLN A 137 4.35 12.14 4.75
CA GLN A 137 3.28 12.35 3.77
C GLN A 137 3.20 13.83 3.33
N LYS A 138 3.43 14.76 4.25
CA LYS A 138 3.47 16.20 3.97
C LYS A 138 4.71 16.63 3.16
N GLY A 139 5.74 15.77 3.09
CA GLY A 139 7.00 16.07 2.41
C GLY A 139 8.02 16.77 3.29
N ASP A 140 7.77 16.94 4.59
CA ASP A 140 8.75 17.42 5.56
C ASP A 140 9.65 16.26 6.00
N LEU A 141 10.59 15.90 5.11
CA LEU A 141 11.42 14.72 5.30
C LEU A 141 12.38 14.88 6.49
N GLY A 142 12.87 16.09 6.76
CA GLY A 142 13.75 16.36 7.89
C GLY A 142 13.06 16.08 9.24
N GLN A 143 11.84 16.56 9.42
CA GLN A 143 11.05 16.27 10.61
C GLN A 143 10.64 14.80 10.69
N ALA A 144 10.30 14.19 9.55
CA ALA A 144 9.97 12.77 9.50
C ALA A 144 11.16 11.92 9.98
N ILE A 145 12.37 12.17 9.49
CA ILE A 145 13.61 11.48 9.89
C ILE A 145 13.85 11.63 11.39
N ALA A 146 13.76 12.86 11.91
CA ALA A 146 14.00 13.14 13.32
C ALA A 146 13.03 12.38 14.24
N LEU A 147 11.73 12.34 13.91
CA LEU A 147 10.70 11.69 14.70
C LEU A 147 10.74 10.17 14.60
N LEU A 148 10.87 9.63 13.38
CA LEU A 148 10.96 8.17 13.16
C LEU A 148 12.21 7.59 13.83
N GLY A 149 13.29 8.37 13.89
CA GLY A 149 14.52 7.99 14.60
C GLY A 149 14.39 7.94 16.13
N GLN A 150 13.35 8.56 16.73
CA GLN A 150 13.09 8.52 18.17
C GLN A 150 12.40 7.21 18.61
N VAL A 151 11.84 6.43 17.69
CA VAL A 151 11.15 5.20 18.03
C VAL A 151 12.18 4.14 18.49
N PRO A 152 12.12 3.69 19.75
CA PRO A 152 13.12 2.79 20.31
C PRO A 152 12.97 1.35 19.78
N ASP A 153 14.04 0.57 19.85
CA ASP A 153 14.12 -0.77 19.26
C ASP A 153 13.23 -1.82 19.92
N ASN A 154 12.78 -1.59 21.15
CA ASN A 154 11.84 -2.44 21.86
C ASN A 154 10.36 -2.13 21.57
N SER A 155 10.08 -1.08 20.81
CA SER A 155 8.72 -0.69 20.42
C SER A 155 8.15 -1.60 19.32
N ASP A 156 6.85 -1.86 19.36
CA ASP A 156 6.12 -2.54 18.28
C ASP A 156 6.12 -1.71 16.98
N TYR A 157 6.32 -0.41 17.09
CA TYR A 157 6.40 0.52 15.97
C TYR A 157 7.81 0.65 15.37
N TYR A 158 8.82 -0.03 15.93
CA TYR A 158 10.20 0.10 15.46
C TYR A 158 10.41 -0.30 14.01
N ILE A 159 9.89 -1.47 13.60
CA ILE A 159 10.03 -1.96 12.22
C ILE A 159 9.38 -1.00 11.21
N PRO A 160 8.10 -0.63 11.34
CA PRO A 160 7.50 0.36 10.46
C PRO A 160 8.20 1.72 10.51
N ALA A 161 8.66 2.17 11.67
CA ALA A 161 9.42 3.43 11.81
C ALA A 161 10.74 3.37 11.03
N GLN A 162 11.54 2.33 11.20
CA GLN A 162 12.80 2.15 10.48
C GLN A 162 12.58 2.02 8.97
N PHE A 163 11.47 1.38 8.54
CA PHE A 163 11.15 1.31 7.13
C PHE A 163 10.87 2.71 6.54
N PHE A 164 10.01 3.50 7.18
CA PHE A 164 9.72 4.86 6.70
C PHE A 164 10.90 5.82 6.86
N LEU A 165 11.73 5.63 7.88
CA LEU A 165 13.02 6.31 8.02
C LEU A 165 13.92 6.04 6.80
N GLY A 166 14.08 4.76 6.43
CA GLY A 166 14.85 4.38 5.25
C GLY A 166 14.32 4.98 3.95
N VAL A 167 12.98 5.04 3.80
CA VAL A 167 12.35 5.69 2.63
C VAL A 167 12.58 7.20 2.63
N ALA A 168 12.46 7.87 3.79
CA ALA A 168 12.71 9.32 3.92
C ALA A 168 14.18 9.66 3.62
N GLU A 169 15.12 8.90 4.18
CA GLU A 169 16.57 9.06 3.93
C GLU A 169 16.92 8.81 2.45
N THR A 170 16.23 7.86 1.78
CA THR A 170 16.40 7.63 0.34
C THR A 170 15.97 8.84 -0.48
N ARG A 171 14.86 9.49 -0.11
CA ARG A 171 14.34 10.69 -0.78
C ARG A 171 15.24 11.92 -0.56
N GLU A 172 15.94 12.00 0.58
CA GLU A 172 16.96 13.02 0.88
C GLU A 172 18.36 12.65 0.30
N PHE A 173 18.46 11.55 -0.46
CA PHE A 173 19.73 11.07 -1.03
C PHE A 173 20.79 10.67 0.01
N HIS A 174 20.38 10.36 1.24
CA HIS A 174 21.24 9.89 2.31
C HIS A 174 21.43 8.36 2.24
N GLY A 175 22.06 7.86 1.18
CA GLY A 175 22.16 6.44 0.87
C GLY A 175 22.67 5.54 2.02
N PRO A 176 23.79 5.87 2.72
CA PRO A 176 24.28 5.08 3.84
C PRO A 176 23.28 4.95 4.99
N GLN A 177 22.58 6.04 5.35
CA GLN A 177 21.58 6.08 6.41
C GLN A 177 20.34 5.26 6.01
N ALA A 178 19.89 5.41 4.76
CA ALA A 178 18.79 4.61 4.21
C ALA A 178 19.08 3.10 4.27
N VAL A 179 20.29 2.69 3.84
CA VAL A 179 20.73 1.29 3.91
C VAL A 179 20.74 0.77 5.35
N GLU A 180 21.20 1.57 6.32
CA GLU A 180 21.23 1.17 7.72
C GLU A 180 19.81 1.01 8.30
N ALA A 181 18.91 1.95 8.01
CA ALA A 181 17.52 1.87 8.44
C ALA A 181 16.81 0.61 7.88
N PHE A 182 16.95 0.31 6.59
CA PHE A 182 16.39 -0.93 6.03
C PHE A 182 17.04 -2.20 6.60
N LYS A 183 18.34 -2.19 6.88
CA LYS A 183 19.00 -3.31 7.57
C LYS A 183 18.49 -3.49 9.00
N ASN A 184 18.11 -2.42 9.70
CA ASN A 184 17.49 -2.51 11.03
C ASN A 184 16.13 -3.22 10.95
N VAL A 185 15.32 -2.96 9.91
CA VAL A 185 14.10 -3.74 9.62
C VAL A 185 14.43 -5.22 9.52
N LEU A 186 15.43 -5.60 8.71
CA LEU A 186 15.79 -7.01 8.51
C LEU A 186 16.30 -7.66 9.79
N ARG A 187 17.18 -7.00 10.55
CA ARG A 187 17.72 -7.52 11.83
C ARG A 187 16.63 -7.76 12.85
N LYS A 188 15.69 -6.81 12.98
CA LYS A 188 14.59 -6.90 13.94
C LYS A 188 13.60 -8.01 13.57
N ASN A 189 13.31 -8.17 12.27
CA ASN A 189 12.46 -9.26 11.79
C ASN A 189 13.07 -10.64 12.06
N ILE A 190 14.38 -10.82 11.87
CA ILE A 190 15.06 -12.08 12.21
C ILE A 190 14.86 -12.39 13.70
N ALA A 191 15.11 -11.43 14.60
CA ALA A 191 14.94 -11.60 16.04
C ALA A 191 13.48 -11.94 16.41
N LEU A 192 12.49 -11.29 15.77
CA LEU A 192 11.07 -11.59 15.98
C LEU A 192 10.71 -13.00 15.52
N LYS A 193 11.19 -13.44 14.36
CA LYS A 193 10.94 -14.80 13.83
C LYS A 193 11.47 -15.88 14.78
N GLU A 194 12.63 -15.66 15.40
CA GLU A 194 13.19 -16.56 16.42
C GLU A 194 12.31 -16.63 17.68
N LEU A 195 11.78 -15.50 18.14
CA LEU A 195 10.82 -15.45 19.25
C LEU A 195 9.51 -16.16 18.89
N TRP A 196 8.99 -15.92 17.69
CA TRP A 196 7.75 -16.55 17.22
C TRP A 196 7.86 -18.06 17.04
N ALA A 197 9.01 -18.57 16.64
CA ALA A 197 9.25 -20.01 16.54
C ALA A 197 9.08 -20.72 17.89
N LYS A 198 9.42 -20.05 19.00
CA LYS A 198 9.27 -20.57 20.35
C LYS A 198 7.80 -20.63 20.83
N ASP A 199 6.94 -19.70 20.34
CA ASP A 199 5.54 -19.54 20.80
C ASP A 199 4.46 -20.02 19.79
N LYS A 200 4.87 -20.79 18.79
CA LYS A 200 4.04 -21.21 17.64
C LYS A 200 2.66 -21.80 18.02
N LYS A 201 2.55 -22.53 19.14
CA LYS A 201 1.28 -23.15 19.57
C LYS A 201 0.25 -22.14 20.09
N LYS A 202 0.69 -21.13 20.87
CA LYS A 202 -0.16 -20.08 21.45
C LYS A 202 -0.72 -19.20 20.34
N ARG A 203 0.12 -18.77 19.40
CA ARG A 203 -0.20 -17.90 18.26
C ARG A 203 -1.18 -18.54 17.27
N LYS A 204 -1.04 -19.84 16.97
CA LYS A 204 -1.98 -20.56 16.11
C LYS A 204 -3.41 -20.57 16.69
N LYS A 205 -3.54 -20.50 18.02
CA LYS A 205 -4.84 -20.45 18.73
C LYS A 205 -5.45 -19.05 18.65
N GLU A 206 -4.64 -18.00 18.78
CA GLU A 206 -5.04 -16.58 18.68
C GLU A 206 -5.44 -16.21 17.24
N ALA A 207 -4.66 -16.63 16.23
CA ALA A 207 -4.97 -16.43 14.82
C ALA A 207 -6.31 -17.08 14.41
N LYS A 208 -6.60 -18.30 14.92
CA LYS A 208 -7.91 -18.96 14.70
C LYS A 208 -9.07 -18.22 15.35
N ALA A 209 -8.86 -17.58 16.50
CA ALA A 209 -9.89 -16.77 17.18
C ALA A 209 -10.17 -15.48 16.40
N LYS A 210 -9.12 -14.76 15.95
CA LYS A 210 -9.26 -13.56 15.07
C LYS A 210 -9.95 -13.89 13.75
N ALA A 211 -9.57 -14.98 13.08
CA ALA A 211 -10.19 -15.40 11.82
C ALA A 211 -11.70 -15.75 11.96
N LYS A 212 -12.12 -16.25 13.14
CA LYS A 212 -13.56 -16.47 13.43
C LYS A 212 -14.31 -15.16 13.61
N LEU A 213 -13.68 -14.15 14.21
CA LEU A 213 -14.27 -12.81 14.42
C LEU A 213 -14.43 -12.08 13.08
N ALA A 214 -13.38 -12.09 12.24
CA ALA A 214 -13.37 -11.49 10.90
C ALA A 214 -14.45 -12.08 10.00
N LYS A 215 -14.66 -13.42 10.01
CA LYS A 215 -15.75 -14.06 9.26
C LYS A 215 -17.16 -13.61 9.67
N LYS A 216 -17.35 -13.16 10.91
CA LYS A 216 -18.64 -12.68 11.41
C LYS A 216 -18.95 -11.26 10.90
N ASN A 217 -17.93 -10.46 10.62
CA ASN A 217 -18.03 -9.07 10.16
C ASN A 217 -18.15 -8.93 8.62
N LYS A 218 -17.92 -10.01 7.84
CA LYS A 218 -17.92 -9.99 6.36
C LYS A 218 -19.26 -9.71 5.69
N LYS A 219 -20.37 -9.55 6.42
CA LYS A 219 -21.73 -9.56 5.82
C LYS A 219 -22.16 -8.28 5.09
N LYS A 220 -21.47 -7.14 5.26
CA LYS A 220 -21.80 -5.88 4.56
C LYS A 220 -20.51 -5.13 4.21
N GLN A 221 -19.90 -5.43 3.07
CA GLN A 221 -18.79 -4.64 2.54
C GLN A 221 -19.22 -3.96 1.24
N LEU A 222 -19.32 -2.63 1.24
CA LEU A 222 -19.74 -1.84 0.09
C LEU A 222 -18.61 -1.72 -0.95
N ALA A 223 -17.37 -1.61 -0.49
CA ALA A 223 -16.20 -1.34 -1.33
C ALA A 223 -15.40 -2.60 -1.72
N GLY A 224 -15.99 -3.79 -1.57
CA GLY A 224 -15.30 -5.06 -1.80
C GLY A 224 -14.42 -5.51 -0.63
N GLU A 225 -13.83 -6.71 -0.76
CA GLU A 225 -12.94 -7.24 0.27
C GLU A 225 -11.62 -6.45 0.29
N VAL A 226 -11.17 -6.12 1.51
CA VAL A 226 -9.83 -5.56 1.77
C VAL A 226 -9.05 -6.58 2.58
N GLU A 227 -7.80 -6.83 2.19
CA GLU A 227 -6.92 -7.79 2.88
C GLU A 227 -6.55 -7.28 4.27
N GLU A 228 -6.95 -7.99 5.32
CA GLU A 228 -6.51 -7.76 6.70
C GLU A 228 -5.33 -8.66 7.01
N LEU A 229 -4.15 -8.07 7.18
CA LEU A 229 -2.94 -8.78 7.55
C LEU A 229 -2.85 -8.98 9.06
N SER A 230 -2.36 -10.14 9.48
CA SER A 230 -1.90 -10.32 10.86
C SER A 230 -0.62 -9.50 11.11
N PHE A 231 -0.30 -9.22 12.37
CA PHE A 231 0.95 -8.53 12.72
C PHE A 231 2.20 -9.24 12.14
N GLU A 232 2.21 -10.56 12.14
CA GLU A 232 3.31 -11.36 11.58
C GLU A 232 3.44 -11.18 10.07
N GLU A 233 2.31 -11.22 9.36
CA GLU A 233 2.27 -10.99 7.91
C GLU A 233 2.67 -9.55 7.58
N GLU A 234 2.23 -8.57 8.37
CA GLU A 234 2.62 -7.19 8.18
C GLU A 234 4.14 -6.99 8.36
N MET A 235 4.73 -7.56 9.42
CA MET A 235 6.17 -7.48 9.64
C MET A 235 6.94 -8.18 8.52
N GLN A 236 6.44 -9.29 8.00
CA GLN A 236 7.03 -9.95 6.84
C GLN A 236 6.95 -9.06 5.58
N ARG A 237 5.83 -8.35 5.36
CA ARG A 237 5.72 -7.37 4.26
C ARG A 237 6.75 -6.24 4.36
N TYR A 238 7.05 -5.76 5.58
CA TYR A 238 8.13 -4.78 5.77
C TYR A 238 9.51 -5.35 5.42
N GLU A 239 9.80 -6.61 5.76
CA GLU A 239 11.04 -7.30 5.38
C GLU A 239 11.20 -7.40 3.86
N GLU A 240 10.16 -7.86 3.18
CA GLU A 240 10.12 -8.00 1.71
C GLU A 240 10.33 -6.65 1.03
N ARG A 241 9.63 -5.61 1.49
CA ARG A 241 9.77 -4.24 0.98
C ARG A 241 11.15 -3.65 1.28
N ALA A 242 11.74 -3.94 2.44
CA ALA A 242 13.09 -3.49 2.78
C ALA A 242 14.14 -4.16 1.88
N ASN A 243 13.99 -5.46 1.55
CA ASN A 243 14.84 -6.12 0.58
C ASN A 243 14.70 -5.49 -0.81
N LEU A 244 13.47 -5.22 -1.26
CA LEU A 244 13.23 -4.56 -2.55
C LEU A 244 13.87 -3.17 -2.60
N ALA A 245 13.69 -2.36 -1.55
CA ALA A 245 14.28 -1.02 -1.44
C ALA A 245 15.81 -1.05 -1.43
N LEU A 246 16.42 -1.99 -0.70
CA LEU A 246 17.87 -2.19 -0.72
C LEU A 246 18.36 -2.57 -2.11
N GLY A 247 17.65 -3.45 -2.81
CA GLY A 247 17.94 -3.79 -4.19
C GLY A 247 17.94 -2.55 -5.09
N TYR A 248 16.92 -1.70 -5.03
CA TYR A 248 16.86 -0.45 -5.79
C TYR A 248 17.99 0.53 -5.45
N ILE A 249 18.33 0.70 -4.16
CA ILE A 249 19.46 1.57 -3.76
C ILE A 249 20.76 1.06 -4.36
N PHE A 250 21.05 -0.23 -4.26
CA PHE A 250 22.28 -0.81 -4.83
C PHE A 250 22.29 -0.77 -6.36
N TYR A 251 21.15 -0.93 -7.01
CA TYR A 251 21.02 -0.72 -8.45
C TYR A 251 21.37 0.71 -8.86
N GLN A 252 20.82 1.72 -8.17
CA GLN A 252 21.07 3.14 -8.46
C GLN A 252 22.55 3.53 -8.33
N VAL A 253 23.28 2.91 -7.40
CA VAL A 253 24.73 3.16 -7.23
C VAL A 253 25.63 2.21 -8.04
N GLY A 254 25.05 1.45 -8.98
CA GLY A 254 25.78 0.56 -9.89
C GLY A 254 26.35 -0.71 -9.25
N LYS A 255 25.89 -1.08 -8.03
CA LYS A 255 26.28 -2.34 -7.37
C LYS A 255 25.29 -3.46 -7.72
N TYR A 256 25.27 -3.82 -8.99
CA TYR A 256 24.24 -4.68 -9.57
C TYR A 256 24.20 -6.10 -8.96
N ASP A 257 25.35 -6.74 -8.72
CA ASP A 257 25.40 -8.05 -8.02
C ASP A 257 24.81 -8.01 -6.62
N THR A 258 24.99 -6.89 -5.93
CA THR A 258 24.42 -6.70 -4.59
C THR A 258 22.92 -6.48 -4.69
N ALA A 259 22.45 -5.75 -5.68
CA ALA A 259 21.03 -5.54 -5.95
C ALA A 259 20.31 -6.88 -6.18
N LEU A 260 20.85 -7.73 -7.08
CA LEU A 260 20.31 -9.07 -7.36
C LEU A 260 20.22 -9.93 -6.10
N LYS A 261 21.25 -9.92 -5.24
CA LYS A 261 21.22 -10.65 -3.94
C LYS A 261 20.12 -10.21 -2.99
N TYR A 262 19.65 -8.95 -3.08
CA TYR A 262 18.52 -8.48 -2.29
C TYR A 262 17.18 -8.83 -2.93
N TYR A 263 17.06 -8.76 -4.25
CA TYR A 263 15.86 -9.20 -4.98
C TYR A 263 15.58 -10.69 -4.78
N ASP A 264 16.61 -11.54 -4.81
CA ASP A 264 16.53 -13.00 -4.60
C ASP A 264 16.01 -13.40 -3.20
N LYS A 265 16.05 -12.48 -2.22
CA LYS A 265 15.50 -12.74 -0.88
C LYS A 265 13.97 -12.61 -0.81
N ILE A 266 13.34 -12.13 -1.86
CA ILE A 266 11.89 -11.93 -1.90
C ILE A 266 11.25 -13.24 -2.39
N PRO A 267 10.42 -13.91 -1.55
CA PRO A 267 9.87 -15.23 -1.90
C PRO A 267 8.77 -15.12 -2.98
N LEU A 268 8.56 -16.20 -3.71
CA LEU A 268 7.56 -16.32 -4.79
C LEU A 268 6.13 -15.92 -4.34
N GLU A 269 5.78 -16.21 -3.10
CA GLU A 269 4.47 -15.91 -2.54
C GLU A 269 4.30 -14.43 -2.14
N SER A 270 5.37 -13.65 -2.20
CA SER A 270 5.34 -12.22 -1.92
C SER A 270 4.61 -11.45 -3.01
N PRO A 271 3.75 -10.48 -2.68
CA PRO A 271 3.17 -9.57 -3.68
C PRO A 271 4.24 -8.67 -4.35
N TYR A 272 5.45 -8.62 -3.80
CA TYR A 272 6.58 -7.84 -4.35
C TYR A 272 7.53 -8.69 -5.19
N TRP A 273 7.26 -10.00 -5.33
CA TRP A 273 8.15 -10.88 -6.05
C TRP A 273 8.27 -10.52 -7.54
N LEU A 274 7.15 -10.25 -8.20
CA LEU A 274 7.18 -9.86 -9.62
C LEU A 274 7.86 -8.51 -9.84
N ASP A 275 7.74 -7.57 -8.90
CA ASP A 275 8.50 -6.31 -8.94
C ASP A 275 10.01 -6.59 -8.83
N SER A 276 10.41 -7.55 -7.98
CA SER A 276 11.81 -7.95 -7.89
C SER A 276 12.32 -8.64 -9.17
N ILE A 277 11.49 -9.43 -9.83
CA ILE A 277 11.81 -10.06 -11.13
C ILE A 277 11.99 -9.00 -12.23
N LEU A 278 11.10 -7.99 -12.30
CA LEU A 278 11.27 -6.87 -13.23
C LEU A 278 12.56 -6.09 -12.94
N ALA A 279 12.82 -5.78 -11.66
CA ALA A 279 14.04 -5.09 -11.24
C ALA A 279 15.29 -5.93 -11.55
N SER A 280 15.25 -7.25 -11.36
CA SER A 280 16.32 -8.17 -11.73
C SER A 280 16.57 -8.18 -13.24
N SER A 281 15.51 -8.13 -14.06
CA SER A 281 15.65 -8.08 -15.51
C SER A 281 16.39 -6.81 -15.99
N TRP A 282 16.05 -5.64 -15.41
CA TRP A 282 16.78 -4.40 -15.65
C TRP A 282 18.21 -4.45 -15.14
N THR A 283 18.43 -5.07 -14.00
CA THR A 283 19.76 -5.18 -13.38
C THR A 283 20.71 -6.03 -14.24
N GLU A 284 20.24 -7.18 -14.72
CA GLU A 284 21.02 -8.00 -15.67
C GLU A 284 21.27 -7.26 -16.99
N PHE A 285 20.29 -6.52 -17.49
CA PHE A 285 20.48 -5.70 -18.68
C PHE A 285 21.59 -4.64 -18.48
N ARG A 286 21.66 -4.02 -17.31
CA ARG A 286 22.70 -3.03 -16.97
C ARG A 286 24.07 -3.67 -16.72
N LEU A 287 24.14 -4.91 -16.24
CA LEU A 287 25.40 -5.64 -16.06
C LEU A 287 26.16 -5.83 -17.36
N VAL A 288 25.49 -5.86 -18.51
CA VAL A 288 26.15 -5.91 -19.83
C VAL A 288 27.15 -4.78 -20.02
N GLU A 289 26.88 -3.58 -19.49
CA GLU A 289 27.80 -2.44 -19.59
C GLU A 289 29.05 -2.58 -18.69
N VAL A 290 28.91 -3.33 -17.60
CA VAL A 290 29.98 -3.50 -16.60
C VAL A 290 30.81 -4.76 -16.88
N GLU A 291 30.17 -5.80 -17.41
CA GLU A 291 30.76 -7.12 -17.70
C GLU A 291 30.54 -7.51 -19.18
N PRO A 292 31.09 -6.76 -20.15
CA PRO A 292 30.81 -6.97 -21.57
C PRO A 292 31.24 -8.36 -22.07
N GLU A 293 32.21 -8.98 -21.43
CA GLU A 293 32.64 -10.36 -21.73
C GLU A 293 31.57 -11.40 -21.39
N GLN A 294 30.66 -11.10 -20.48
CA GLN A 294 29.52 -11.92 -20.08
C GLN A 294 28.19 -11.45 -20.70
N ALA A 295 28.21 -10.50 -21.61
CA ALA A 295 27.02 -9.88 -22.19
C ALA A 295 25.95 -10.88 -22.65
N ASN A 296 26.36 -11.99 -23.30
CA ASN A 296 25.42 -13.01 -23.74
C ASN A 296 24.67 -13.67 -22.56
N ILE A 297 25.35 -13.88 -21.43
CA ILE A 297 24.74 -14.49 -20.23
C ILE A 297 23.73 -13.53 -19.64
N HIS A 298 24.08 -12.25 -19.50
CA HIS A 298 23.21 -11.22 -18.95
C HIS A 298 21.96 -11.00 -19.83
N TYR A 299 22.10 -10.95 -21.15
CA TYR A 299 20.95 -10.87 -22.05
C TYR A 299 20.04 -12.10 -21.95
N GLN A 300 20.60 -13.31 -21.81
CA GLN A 300 19.82 -14.54 -21.65
C GLN A 300 19.03 -14.53 -20.34
N ARG A 301 19.62 -14.04 -19.23
CA ARG A 301 18.93 -13.88 -17.93
C ARG A 301 17.87 -12.78 -17.99
N THR A 302 18.17 -11.64 -18.60
CA THR A 302 17.19 -10.57 -18.85
C THR A 302 15.94 -11.12 -19.52
N LEU A 303 16.12 -11.84 -20.63
CA LEU A 303 15.00 -12.45 -21.36
C LEU A 303 14.32 -13.58 -20.57
N GLY A 304 15.05 -14.30 -19.72
CA GLY A 304 14.49 -15.31 -18.82
C GLY A 304 13.59 -14.71 -17.74
N TYR A 305 13.99 -13.60 -17.12
CA TYR A 305 13.13 -12.86 -16.19
C TYR A 305 11.87 -12.30 -16.89
N ILE A 306 12.03 -11.73 -18.09
CA ILE A 306 10.90 -11.26 -18.89
C ILE A 306 9.96 -12.41 -19.25
N HIS A 307 10.50 -13.58 -19.56
CA HIS A 307 9.72 -14.79 -19.81
C HIS A 307 8.90 -15.18 -18.56
N THR A 308 9.50 -15.12 -17.37
CA THR A 308 8.81 -15.33 -16.09
C THR A 308 7.64 -14.35 -15.90
N LEU A 309 7.87 -13.04 -16.13
CA LEU A 309 6.82 -12.02 -16.01
C LEU A 309 5.62 -12.25 -16.92
N ASN A 310 5.84 -12.90 -18.08
CA ASN A 310 4.80 -13.22 -19.05
C ASN A 310 4.23 -14.64 -18.88
N ALA A 311 4.54 -15.33 -17.77
CA ALA A 311 4.00 -16.66 -17.50
C ALA A 311 2.47 -16.61 -17.26
N PRO A 312 1.71 -17.60 -17.74
CA PRO A 312 0.25 -17.65 -17.58
C PRO A 312 -0.24 -17.63 -16.13
N PHE A 313 0.64 -17.90 -15.16
CA PHE A 313 0.33 -17.81 -13.73
C PHE A 313 0.15 -16.38 -13.24
N PHE A 314 0.61 -15.38 -14.01
CA PHE A 314 0.69 -13.98 -13.66
C PHE A 314 -0.08 -13.10 -14.64
N TYR A 315 -1.05 -13.64 -15.38
CA TYR A 315 -1.85 -12.84 -16.31
C TYR A 315 -2.63 -11.70 -15.63
N ASP A 316 -2.89 -11.84 -14.31
CA ASP A 316 -3.49 -10.78 -13.48
C ASP A 316 -2.50 -9.65 -13.13
N TYR A 317 -1.23 -9.75 -13.55
CA TYR A 317 -0.17 -8.79 -13.27
C TYR A 317 0.28 -8.08 -14.54
N LEU A 318 0.31 -6.75 -14.49
CA LEU A 318 0.58 -5.90 -15.64
C LEU A 318 1.99 -5.31 -15.58
N TYR A 319 2.84 -5.73 -16.51
CA TYR A 319 4.19 -5.21 -16.67
C TYR A 319 4.48 -4.86 -18.15
N PRO A 320 3.79 -3.82 -18.72
CA PRO A 320 3.99 -3.42 -20.12
C PRO A 320 5.44 -3.03 -20.42
N GLU A 321 6.16 -2.53 -19.43
CA GLU A 321 7.57 -2.18 -19.51
C GLU A 321 8.45 -3.39 -19.86
N SER A 322 8.09 -4.60 -19.43
CA SER A 322 8.84 -5.83 -19.75
C SER A 322 8.88 -6.11 -21.25
N ILE A 323 7.82 -5.75 -21.99
CA ILE A 323 7.77 -5.92 -23.46
C ILE A 323 8.72 -4.92 -24.14
N ILE A 324 8.81 -3.71 -23.63
CA ILE A 324 9.75 -2.71 -24.13
C ILE A 324 11.19 -3.14 -23.84
N LEU A 325 11.48 -3.60 -22.63
CA LEU A 325 12.80 -4.14 -22.28
C LEU A 325 13.17 -5.36 -23.16
N LYS A 326 12.19 -6.23 -23.47
CA LYS A 326 12.37 -7.34 -24.43
C LYS A 326 12.81 -6.83 -25.81
N ALA A 327 12.13 -5.82 -26.32
CA ALA A 327 12.46 -5.20 -27.61
C ALA A 327 13.87 -4.59 -27.61
N VAL A 328 14.21 -3.84 -26.55
CA VAL A 328 15.54 -3.24 -26.35
C VAL A 328 16.62 -4.32 -26.28
N THR A 329 16.38 -5.38 -25.52
CA THR A 329 17.34 -6.51 -25.40
C THR A 329 17.60 -7.16 -26.74
N TYR A 330 16.58 -7.40 -27.55
CA TYR A 330 16.77 -7.91 -28.92
C TYR A 330 17.49 -6.92 -29.83
N TYR A 331 17.19 -5.62 -29.72
CA TYR A 331 17.85 -4.58 -30.49
C TYR A 331 19.36 -4.55 -30.24
N PHE A 332 19.79 -4.54 -28.97
CA PHE A 332 21.22 -4.57 -28.60
C PHE A 332 21.94 -5.87 -28.98
N ASN A 333 21.20 -6.93 -29.28
CA ASN A 333 21.72 -8.18 -29.85
C ASN A 333 21.63 -8.22 -31.39
N CYS A 334 21.38 -7.10 -32.05
CA CYS A 334 21.19 -6.96 -33.50
C CYS A 334 20.13 -7.95 -34.06
N ARG A 335 19.14 -8.29 -33.24
CA ARG A 335 18.02 -9.15 -33.58
C ARG A 335 16.77 -8.31 -33.86
N TYR A 336 16.84 -7.55 -34.95
CA TYR A 336 15.86 -6.53 -35.29
C TYR A 336 14.45 -7.09 -35.53
N GLN A 337 14.33 -8.28 -36.11
CA GLN A 337 13.01 -8.88 -36.36
C GLN A 337 12.29 -9.27 -35.05
N PRO A 338 12.92 -10.01 -34.09
CA PRO A 338 12.31 -10.22 -32.77
C PRO A 338 12.03 -8.93 -32.00
N ALA A 339 12.89 -7.90 -32.09
CA ALA A 339 12.65 -6.60 -31.49
C ALA A 339 11.37 -5.95 -32.04
N LYS A 340 11.22 -5.94 -33.40
CA LYS A 340 10.02 -5.42 -34.07
C LYS A 340 8.76 -6.16 -33.66
N LEU A 341 8.79 -7.51 -33.60
CA LEU A 341 7.65 -8.31 -33.17
C LEU A 341 7.23 -7.98 -31.72
N SER A 342 8.19 -7.69 -30.83
CA SER A 342 7.88 -7.26 -29.46
C SER A 342 7.18 -5.90 -29.44
N ILE A 343 7.61 -4.95 -30.28
CA ILE A 343 6.94 -3.65 -30.41
C ILE A 343 5.53 -3.80 -31.01
N GLU A 344 5.37 -4.64 -32.02
CA GLU A 344 4.06 -4.95 -32.61
C GLU A 344 3.11 -5.60 -31.58
N GLU A 345 3.64 -6.45 -30.68
CA GLU A 345 2.88 -7.00 -29.56
C GLU A 345 2.37 -5.91 -28.63
N PHE A 346 3.25 -4.98 -28.23
CA PHE A 346 2.89 -3.82 -27.39
C PHE A 346 1.82 -2.96 -28.09
N ASN A 347 2.07 -2.54 -29.36
CA ASN A 347 1.22 -1.65 -30.13
C ASN A 347 -0.19 -2.21 -30.38
N ARG A 348 -0.33 -3.55 -30.43
CA ARG A 348 -1.63 -4.21 -30.63
C ARG A 348 -2.54 -4.12 -29.41
N LYS A 349 -1.96 -4.12 -28.19
CA LYS A 349 -2.72 -4.22 -26.93
C LYS A 349 -2.88 -2.86 -26.25
N TYR A 350 -1.78 -2.20 -25.95
CA TYR A 350 -1.74 -1.11 -24.98
C TYR A 350 -2.30 0.24 -25.47
N PRO A 351 -2.06 0.71 -26.71
CA PRO A 351 -2.66 1.97 -27.19
C PRO A 351 -4.19 1.95 -27.17
N LYS A 352 -4.80 0.83 -27.58
CA LYS A 352 -6.26 0.67 -27.51
C LYS A 352 -6.74 0.70 -26.05
N THR A 353 -6.09 -0.05 -25.17
CA THR A 353 -6.43 -0.08 -23.75
C THR A 353 -6.34 1.30 -23.09
N ARG A 354 -5.31 2.08 -23.43
CA ARG A 354 -5.19 3.48 -23.00
C ARG A 354 -6.42 4.31 -23.42
N ASP A 355 -6.87 4.17 -24.64
CA ASP A 355 -8.01 4.94 -25.15
C ASP A 355 -9.33 4.45 -24.51
N ASP A 356 -9.50 3.16 -24.32
CA ASP A 356 -10.63 2.58 -23.57
C ASP A 356 -10.66 3.07 -22.11
N LEU A 357 -9.50 3.23 -21.44
CA LEU A 357 -9.42 3.82 -20.10
C LEU A 357 -9.78 5.31 -20.08
N LYS A 358 -9.40 6.08 -21.11
CA LYS A 358 -9.84 7.48 -21.25
C LYS A 358 -11.37 7.58 -21.41
N ASP A 359 -11.95 6.72 -22.24
CA ASP A 359 -13.39 6.66 -22.45
C ASP A 359 -14.13 6.26 -21.16
N LEU A 360 -13.54 5.35 -20.37
CA LEU A 360 -14.07 4.98 -19.06
C LEU A 360 -14.10 6.17 -18.10
N LEU A 361 -13.03 6.95 -18.02
CA LEU A 361 -12.97 8.16 -17.20
C LEU A 361 -13.96 9.24 -17.70
N ALA A 362 -14.14 9.37 -19.01
CA ALA A 362 -15.11 10.30 -19.59
C ALA A 362 -16.56 9.93 -19.26
N LYS A 363 -16.88 8.64 -19.12
CA LYS A 363 -18.21 8.15 -18.72
C LYS A 363 -18.52 8.34 -17.24
N ALA A 364 -17.50 8.50 -16.39
CA ALA A 364 -17.64 8.77 -14.96
C ALA A 364 -16.89 10.07 -14.58
N PRO A 365 -17.39 11.25 -15.01
CA PRO A 365 -16.70 12.53 -14.78
C PRO A 365 -16.67 12.93 -13.31
N GLU A 366 -17.67 12.56 -12.53
CA GLU A 366 -17.77 12.84 -11.11
C GLU A 366 -17.04 11.75 -10.30
N ASP A 367 -16.31 12.16 -9.26
CA ASP A 367 -15.53 11.23 -8.42
C ASP A 367 -16.42 10.22 -7.69
N PHE A 368 -17.59 10.64 -7.26
CA PHE A 368 -18.57 9.76 -6.65
C PHE A 368 -19.03 8.63 -7.61
N ALA A 369 -19.31 8.96 -8.87
CA ALA A 369 -19.67 7.99 -9.89
C ALA A 369 -18.48 7.06 -10.23
N LEU A 370 -17.27 7.60 -10.17
CA LEU A 370 -16.06 6.80 -10.39
C LEU A 370 -15.78 5.84 -9.23
N PHE A 371 -16.13 6.22 -7.98
CA PHE A 371 -16.08 5.28 -6.86
C PHE A 371 -16.95 4.04 -7.14
N ASP A 372 -18.22 4.23 -7.49
CA ASP A 372 -19.12 3.11 -7.76
C ASP A 372 -18.64 2.24 -8.94
N LEU A 373 -18.06 2.86 -9.97
CA LEU A 373 -17.47 2.15 -11.10
C LEU A 373 -16.21 1.38 -10.67
N SER A 374 -15.35 1.98 -9.86
CA SER A 374 -14.13 1.35 -9.37
C SER A 374 -14.43 0.09 -8.53
N VAL A 375 -15.49 0.13 -7.73
CA VAL A 375 -15.96 -1.05 -6.99
C VAL A 375 -16.41 -2.16 -7.92
N LYS A 376 -17.15 -1.83 -9.00
CA LYS A 376 -17.56 -2.82 -10.02
C LYS A 376 -16.36 -3.44 -10.74
N ILE A 377 -15.35 -2.62 -11.07
CA ILE A 377 -14.10 -3.09 -11.67
C ILE A 377 -13.39 -4.08 -10.73
N ARG A 378 -13.22 -3.71 -9.47
CA ARG A 378 -12.58 -4.57 -8.45
C ARG A 378 -13.28 -5.90 -8.25
N ASN A 379 -14.61 -5.92 -8.37
CA ASN A 379 -15.43 -7.12 -8.22
C ASN A 379 -15.61 -7.90 -9.54
N SER A 380 -14.98 -7.50 -10.65
CA SER A 380 -15.17 -8.08 -11.99
C SER A 380 -16.63 -8.00 -12.49
N GLU A 381 -17.32 -6.91 -12.17
CA GLU A 381 -18.73 -6.64 -12.52
C GLU A 381 -18.86 -5.50 -13.55
N SER A 382 -17.74 -4.98 -14.06
CA SER A 382 -17.74 -3.75 -14.87
C SER A 382 -18.23 -3.94 -16.31
N LYS A 383 -18.22 -5.16 -16.84
CA LYS A 383 -18.54 -5.50 -18.24
C LYS A 383 -17.61 -4.83 -19.27
N LEU A 384 -16.39 -4.49 -18.87
CA LEU A 384 -15.35 -4.00 -19.76
C LEU A 384 -14.78 -5.14 -20.63
N ASP A 385 -14.00 -4.78 -21.65
CA ASP A 385 -13.13 -5.76 -22.31
C ASP A 385 -12.23 -6.43 -21.25
N PRO A 386 -12.06 -7.76 -21.28
CA PRO A 386 -11.32 -8.48 -20.22
C PRO A 386 -9.92 -7.92 -19.94
N PHE A 387 -9.19 -7.55 -20.99
CA PHE A 387 -7.84 -6.98 -20.81
C PHE A 387 -7.88 -5.54 -20.25
N VAL A 388 -8.86 -4.74 -20.63
CA VAL A 388 -9.06 -3.39 -20.07
C VAL A 388 -9.46 -3.48 -18.60
N GLU A 389 -10.33 -4.43 -18.24
CA GLU A 389 -10.73 -4.69 -16.85
C GLU A 389 -9.54 -5.10 -15.99
N GLU A 390 -8.70 -6.03 -16.48
CA GLU A 390 -7.46 -6.46 -15.84
C GLU A 390 -6.51 -5.28 -15.57
N VAL A 391 -6.25 -4.44 -16.58
CA VAL A 391 -5.39 -3.25 -16.46
C VAL A 391 -5.98 -2.26 -15.44
N ALA A 392 -7.28 -2.04 -15.48
CA ALA A 392 -7.96 -1.15 -14.55
C ALA A 392 -7.94 -1.70 -13.12
N GLN A 393 -8.22 -2.99 -12.92
CA GLN A 393 -8.13 -3.65 -11.61
C GLN A 393 -6.73 -3.50 -11.01
N LYS A 394 -5.69 -3.75 -11.80
CA LYS A 394 -4.31 -3.63 -11.36
C LYS A 394 -3.96 -2.20 -10.94
N SER A 395 -4.40 -1.22 -11.72
CA SER A 395 -4.22 0.20 -11.39
C SER A 395 -4.91 0.59 -10.07
N LEU A 396 -6.01 -0.08 -9.72
CA LEU A 396 -6.80 0.15 -8.51
C LEU A 396 -6.33 -0.68 -7.28
N GLN A 397 -5.33 -1.55 -7.43
CA GLN A 397 -4.74 -2.32 -6.31
C GLN A 397 -3.65 -1.55 -5.55
N ASP A 398 -3.71 -0.23 -5.53
CA ASP A 398 -2.80 0.63 -4.77
C ASP A 398 -3.13 0.59 -3.26
N LYS A 399 -2.10 0.50 -2.41
CA LYS A 399 -2.28 0.41 -0.95
C LYS A 399 -2.98 1.60 -0.33
N THR A 400 -2.78 2.81 -0.85
CA THR A 400 -3.46 4.00 -0.36
C THR A 400 -4.95 3.92 -0.70
N LEU A 401 -5.26 3.49 -1.91
CA LEU A 401 -6.62 3.31 -2.37
C LEU A 401 -7.33 2.19 -1.57
N GLU A 402 -6.64 1.07 -1.29
CA GLU A 402 -7.14 -0.01 -0.43
C GLU A 402 -7.54 0.49 0.97
N LYS A 403 -6.74 1.34 1.58
CA LYS A 403 -7.03 1.94 2.89
C LYS A 403 -8.27 2.85 2.86
N ASN A 404 -8.50 3.54 1.74
CA ASN A 404 -9.70 4.34 1.56
C ASN A 404 -10.95 3.47 1.37
N TYR A 405 -10.87 2.39 0.60
CA TYR A 405 -11.96 1.40 0.52
C TYR A 405 -12.25 0.76 1.88
N ALA A 406 -11.21 0.44 2.66
CA ALA A 406 -11.37 -0.09 4.01
C ALA A 406 -12.10 0.90 4.92
N PHE A 407 -11.82 2.20 4.81
CA PHE A 407 -12.52 3.23 5.58
C PHE A 407 -14.00 3.34 5.19
N VAL A 408 -14.31 3.31 3.90
CA VAL A 408 -15.72 3.27 3.45
C VAL A 408 -16.44 2.03 4.01
N ASN A 409 -15.79 0.87 4.02
CA ASN A 409 -16.36 -0.35 4.60
C ASN A 409 -16.58 -0.21 6.13
N GLU A 410 -15.67 0.47 6.83
CA GLU A 410 -15.79 0.72 8.27
C GLU A 410 -17.01 1.61 8.58
N ILE A 411 -17.23 2.67 7.80
CA ILE A 411 -18.42 3.53 7.94
C ILE A 411 -19.70 2.70 7.75
N VAL A 412 -19.76 1.86 6.72
CA VAL A 412 -20.92 0.98 6.46
C VAL A 412 -21.11 -0.04 7.59
N ARG A 413 -20.02 -0.53 8.20
CA ARG A 413 -20.07 -1.38 9.39
C ARG A 413 -20.73 -0.66 10.56
N GLU A 414 -20.34 0.59 10.82
CA GLU A 414 -20.92 1.40 11.91
C GLU A 414 -22.40 1.73 11.66
N GLN A 415 -22.79 2.02 10.41
CA GLN A 415 -24.21 2.18 10.04
C GLN A 415 -25.02 0.91 10.34
N GLY A 416 -24.51 -0.27 9.93
CA GLY A 416 -25.15 -1.55 10.24
C GLY A 416 -25.21 -1.84 11.73
N GLN A 417 -24.20 -1.44 12.51
CA GLN A 417 -24.20 -1.58 13.97
C GLN A 417 -25.29 -0.72 14.61
N LEU A 418 -25.54 0.48 14.07
CA LEU A 418 -26.61 1.36 14.54
C LEU A 418 -27.99 0.78 14.19
N GLU A 419 -28.14 0.19 13.00
CA GLU A 419 -29.38 -0.51 12.62
C GLU A 419 -29.72 -1.70 13.54
N ASP A 420 -28.70 -2.38 14.06
CA ASP A 420 -28.85 -3.54 14.96
C ASP A 420 -28.94 -3.14 16.44
N ALA A 421 -28.82 -1.86 16.77
CA ALA A 421 -28.89 -1.36 18.15
C ALA A 421 -30.30 -1.46 18.75
N LYS A 422 -30.42 -1.42 20.08
CA LYS A 422 -31.71 -1.45 20.80
C LYS A 422 -32.59 -0.25 20.42
N SER A 423 -33.90 -0.46 20.43
CA SER A 423 -34.91 0.56 20.06
C SER A 423 -34.75 1.88 20.82
N ASP A 424 -34.45 1.79 22.11
CA ASP A 424 -34.31 2.97 22.98
C ASP A 424 -33.10 3.84 22.59
N PHE A 425 -32.02 3.19 22.16
CA PHE A 425 -30.84 3.90 21.66
C PHE A 425 -31.11 4.50 20.29
N LYS A 426 -31.74 3.73 19.37
CA LYS A 426 -32.10 4.22 18.03
C LYS A 426 -33.01 5.44 18.04
N GLY A 427 -33.92 5.55 19.02
CA GLY A 427 -34.82 6.69 19.19
C GLY A 427 -34.16 7.89 19.88
N SER A 428 -32.88 7.80 20.23
CA SER A 428 -32.19 8.89 20.92
C SER A 428 -31.68 9.97 19.94
N PRO A 429 -31.62 11.24 20.38
CA PRO A 429 -31.00 12.31 19.58
C PRO A 429 -29.53 12.06 19.24
N LEU A 430 -28.84 11.22 20.02
CA LEU A 430 -27.47 10.80 19.71
C LEU A 430 -27.44 9.89 18.49
N ALA A 431 -28.39 8.93 18.38
CA ALA A 431 -28.45 8.04 17.21
C ALA A 431 -28.73 8.82 15.91
N GLU A 432 -29.55 9.87 15.98
CA GLU A 432 -29.80 10.79 14.87
C GLU A 432 -28.50 11.47 14.42
N GLN A 433 -27.72 12.02 15.37
CA GLN A 433 -26.41 12.62 15.08
C GLN A 433 -25.40 11.59 14.54
N ILE A 434 -25.37 10.37 15.07
CA ILE A 434 -24.51 9.29 14.55
C ILE A 434 -24.86 9.02 13.09
N THR A 435 -26.15 8.92 12.75
CA THR A 435 -26.60 8.70 11.37
C THR A 435 -26.13 9.82 10.45
N GLU A 436 -26.41 11.08 10.81
CA GLU A 436 -25.98 12.25 10.01
C GLU A 436 -24.45 12.29 9.82
N THR A 437 -23.70 12.00 10.88
CA THR A 437 -22.23 11.97 10.82
C THR A 437 -21.73 10.87 9.89
N LEU A 438 -22.28 9.64 10.00
CA LEU A 438 -21.89 8.51 9.14
C LEU A 438 -22.27 8.74 7.68
N ASP A 439 -23.42 9.33 7.39
CA ASP A 439 -23.85 9.67 6.03
C ASP A 439 -22.92 10.72 5.40
N GLY A 440 -22.55 11.73 6.16
CA GLY A 440 -21.58 12.74 5.75
C GLY A 440 -20.20 12.13 5.47
N LEU A 441 -19.69 11.29 6.38
CA LEU A 441 -18.42 10.60 6.22
C LEU A 441 -18.43 9.63 5.04
N LEU A 442 -19.53 8.93 4.81
CA LEU A 442 -19.69 8.02 3.67
C LEU A 442 -19.61 8.77 2.35
N SER A 443 -20.29 9.92 2.25
CA SER A 443 -20.24 10.75 1.06
C SER A 443 -18.81 11.23 0.77
N LEU A 444 -18.14 11.81 1.76
CA LEU A 444 -16.75 12.27 1.65
C LEU A 444 -15.77 11.11 1.35
N GLY A 445 -15.97 9.97 2.00
CA GLY A 445 -15.16 8.78 1.78
C GLY A 445 -15.26 8.24 0.35
N LYS A 446 -16.47 8.20 -0.21
CA LYS A 446 -16.70 7.81 -1.60
C LYS A 446 -16.07 8.81 -2.58
N GLU A 447 -16.25 10.10 -2.36
CA GLU A 447 -15.69 11.15 -3.22
C GLU A 447 -14.16 11.10 -3.22
N SER A 448 -13.53 11.07 -2.04
CA SER A 448 -12.07 11.01 -1.93
C SER A 448 -11.48 9.72 -2.52
N THR A 449 -12.15 8.58 -2.33
CA THR A 449 -11.73 7.31 -2.90
C THR A 449 -11.86 7.32 -4.43
N GLY A 450 -12.94 7.89 -4.96
CA GLY A 450 -13.15 8.08 -6.39
C GLY A 450 -12.09 8.98 -7.04
N ALA A 451 -11.74 10.09 -6.38
CA ALA A 451 -10.66 10.97 -6.82
C ALA A 451 -9.30 10.24 -6.87
N LEU A 452 -8.99 9.42 -5.86
CA LEU A 452 -7.79 8.59 -5.86
C LEU A 452 -7.81 7.53 -6.99
N ALA A 453 -8.96 6.88 -7.20
CA ALA A 453 -9.13 5.92 -8.28
C ALA A 453 -8.90 6.58 -9.66
N ARG A 454 -9.43 7.79 -9.86
CA ARG A 454 -9.17 8.61 -11.05
C ARG A 454 -7.69 8.85 -11.26
N ASN A 455 -6.99 9.28 -10.22
CA ASN A 455 -5.56 9.55 -10.29
C ASN A 455 -4.76 8.30 -10.66
N ARG A 456 -5.11 7.12 -10.15
CA ARG A 456 -4.44 5.85 -10.48
C ARG A 456 -4.66 5.45 -11.94
N LEU A 457 -5.89 5.56 -12.44
CA LEU A 457 -6.19 5.29 -13.85
C LEU A 457 -5.49 6.30 -14.79
N MET A 458 -5.43 7.59 -14.41
CA MET A 458 -4.68 8.60 -15.17
C MET A 458 -3.18 8.31 -15.19
N GLN A 459 -2.60 7.88 -14.07
CA GLN A 459 -1.19 7.47 -14.00
C GLN A 459 -0.92 6.27 -14.94
N GLN A 460 -1.83 5.30 -14.99
CA GLN A 460 -1.73 4.16 -15.90
C GLN A 460 -1.78 4.59 -17.37
N ILE A 461 -2.71 5.49 -17.70
CA ILE A 461 -2.80 6.09 -19.03
C ILE A 461 -1.48 6.78 -19.41
N GLN A 462 -0.91 7.55 -18.49
CA GLN A 462 0.36 8.24 -18.72
C GLN A 462 1.52 7.26 -18.89
N GLN A 463 1.60 6.21 -18.07
CA GLN A 463 2.60 5.16 -18.21
C GLN A 463 2.56 4.49 -19.59
N ILE A 464 1.37 4.15 -20.08
CA ILE A 464 1.20 3.58 -21.43
C ILE A 464 1.67 4.58 -22.51
N ASN A 465 1.34 5.87 -22.38
CA ASN A 465 1.80 6.91 -23.32
C ASN A 465 3.34 7.02 -23.35
N ASP A 466 3.99 6.93 -22.19
CA ASP A 466 5.44 7.02 -22.09
C ASP A 466 6.11 5.80 -22.75
N LEU A 467 5.58 4.61 -22.50
CA LEU A 467 6.07 3.37 -23.11
C LEU A 467 5.82 3.33 -24.63
N GLU A 468 4.71 3.88 -25.11
CA GLU A 468 4.45 4.03 -26.56
C GLU A 468 5.49 4.93 -27.23
N ARG A 469 5.87 6.03 -26.58
CA ARG A 469 6.96 6.89 -27.08
C ARG A 469 8.30 6.17 -27.16
N GLU A 470 8.62 5.35 -26.16
CA GLU A 470 9.83 4.52 -26.19
C GLU A 470 9.77 3.46 -27.29
N ALA A 471 8.62 2.81 -27.48
CA ALA A 471 8.42 1.84 -28.57
C ALA A 471 8.67 2.46 -29.94
N ILE A 472 8.16 3.68 -30.18
CA ILE A 472 8.37 4.43 -31.43
C ILE A 472 9.86 4.74 -31.66
N LYS A 473 10.58 5.14 -30.62
CA LYS A 473 12.03 5.39 -30.72
C LYS A 473 12.80 4.13 -31.13
N ILE A 474 12.51 3.03 -30.47
CA ILE A 474 13.15 1.74 -30.78
C ILE A 474 12.83 1.30 -32.21
N GLU A 475 11.59 1.43 -32.65
CA GLU A 475 11.19 1.12 -34.03
C GLU A 475 11.95 1.97 -35.05
N TYR A 476 12.08 3.27 -34.80
CA TYR A 476 12.86 4.17 -35.63
C TYR A 476 14.34 3.76 -35.74
N GLU A 477 14.96 3.42 -34.61
CA GLU A 477 16.35 2.94 -34.57
C GLU A 477 16.54 1.62 -35.33
N ILE A 478 15.61 0.68 -35.18
CA ILE A 478 15.61 -0.56 -35.96
C ILE A 478 15.57 -0.28 -37.47
N LEU A 479 14.67 0.62 -37.90
CA LEU A 479 14.55 1.00 -39.32
C LEU A 479 15.82 1.66 -39.86
N ASN A 480 16.47 2.51 -39.07
CA ASN A 480 17.73 3.15 -39.45
C ASN A 480 18.86 2.11 -39.61
N ARG A 481 18.99 1.17 -38.69
CA ARG A 481 19.99 0.07 -38.78
C ARG A 481 19.76 -0.81 -40.00
N ILE A 482 18.50 -1.19 -40.28
CA ILE A 482 18.16 -1.98 -41.47
C ILE A 482 18.47 -1.19 -42.75
N LYS A 483 18.17 0.10 -42.84
CA LYS A 483 18.50 0.97 -43.98
C LYS A 483 20.01 1.13 -44.19
N ALA A 484 20.78 1.15 -43.11
CA ALA A 484 22.24 1.21 -43.15
C ALA A 484 22.90 -0.11 -43.61
N GLY A 485 22.10 -1.12 -43.97
CA GLY A 485 22.58 -2.43 -44.46
C GLY A 485 22.93 -3.42 -43.36
N ASP A 486 22.60 -3.07 -42.11
CA ASP A 486 22.72 -3.99 -40.98
C ASP A 486 21.41 -4.79 -40.87
N SER A 487 21.29 -5.82 -41.73
CA SER A 487 20.05 -6.60 -41.82
C SER A 487 19.83 -7.57 -40.65
N GLY A 488 20.80 -7.70 -39.73
CA GLY A 488 20.75 -8.72 -38.67
C GLY A 488 20.65 -10.15 -39.24
N ALA A 489 20.83 -10.28 -40.56
CA ALA A 489 20.68 -11.53 -41.30
C ALA A 489 21.93 -12.41 -41.21
N ALA A 490 22.17 -12.98 -40.05
CA ALA A 490 22.82 -14.26 -40.01
C ALA A 490 21.73 -15.33 -40.26
N THR A 491 21.87 -16.13 -41.27
CA THR A 491 21.07 -17.34 -41.50
C THR A 491 20.83 -18.04 -40.17
N GLU A 492 19.56 -18.29 -39.84
CA GLU A 492 19.21 -19.08 -38.65
C GLU A 492 19.95 -20.41 -38.73
N ARG A 493 21.09 -20.52 -38.05
CA ARG A 493 21.66 -21.84 -37.77
C ARG A 493 20.61 -22.54 -36.91
N ARG A 494 20.05 -23.63 -37.41
CA ARG A 494 19.17 -24.51 -36.62
C ARG A 494 19.85 -24.71 -35.26
N PRO A 495 19.13 -24.52 -34.14
CA PRO A 495 19.72 -24.75 -32.83
C PRO A 495 20.32 -26.14 -32.79
N VAL A 496 21.62 -26.21 -32.51
CA VAL A 496 22.31 -27.50 -32.33
C VAL A 496 21.72 -28.09 -31.06
N ARG A 497 21.09 -29.26 -31.18
CA ARG A 497 20.61 -29.99 -29.98
C ARG A 497 21.81 -30.19 -29.04
N PRO A 498 21.69 -29.82 -27.75
CA PRO A 498 22.74 -30.11 -26.78
C PRO A 498 22.99 -31.62 -26.77
N LYS A 499 24.26 -32.01 -26.68
CA LYS A 499 24.61 -33.42 -26.46
C LYS A 499 24.23 -33.76 -25.01
N VAL A 500 23.42 -34.77 -24.85
CA VAL A 500 22.97 -35.27 -23.55
C VAL A 500 23.78 -36.50 -23.21
N ASP A 501 24.22 -36.64 -21.99
CA ASP A 501 24.82 -37.86 -21.46
C ASP A 501 23.74 -38.87 -21.01
N ALA A 502 24.12 -39.99 -20.44
CA ALA A 502 23.21 -41.05 -20.05
C ALA A 502 22.36 -40.71 -18.79
N GLU A 503 22.70 -39.62 -18.07
CA GLU A 503 22.06 -39.21 -16.82
C GLU A 503 21.10 -38.05 -17.04
N HIS A 504 21.03 -37.45 -18.25
CA HIS A 504 20.20 -36.30 -18.56
C HIS A 504 19.24 -36.58 -19.72
N GLU A 505 18.01 -36.11 -19.61
CA GLU A 505 17.01 -36.15 -20.68
C GLU A 505 16.74 -34.73 -21.20
N ILE A 506 16.50 -34.61 -22.53
CA ILE A 506 16.08 -33.34 -23.12
C ILE A 506 14.58 -33.34 -23.26
N TYR A 507 13.92 -32.41 -22.55
CA TYR A 507 12.54 -32.02 -22.82
C TYR A 507 12.54 -30.86 -23.82
N ASN A 508 11.84 -31.05 -24.95
CA ASN A 508 11.66 -29.93 -25.88
C ASN A 508 10.67 -28.92 -25.28
N TYR A 509 11.08 -27.66 -25.21
CA TYR A 509 10.17 -26.58 -24.79
C TYR A 509 9.06 -26.39 -25.84
N ASN A 510 7.82 -26.58 -25.47
CA ASN A 510 6.63 -26.44 -26.31
C ASN A 510 5.74 -25.25 -25.85
N GLY A 511 6.27 -24.31 -25.09
CA GLY A 511 5.55 -23.16 -24.56
C GLY A 511 4.98 -23.36 -23.14
N GLU A 512 5.32 -24.48 -22.49
CA GLU A 512 4.95 -24.73 -21.11
C GLU A 512 5.76 -23.91 -20.11
N TYR A 513 5.15 -23.61 -18.95
CA TYR A 513 5.79 -22.94 -17.83
C TYR A 513 5.76 -23.85 -16.61
N TRP A 514 6.88 -23.94 -15.91
CA TRP A 514 7.07 -24.75 -14.71
C TRP A 514 7.20 -23.84 -13.49
N LYS A 515 6.39 -24.08 -12.45
CA LYS A 515 6.36 -23.21 -11.25
C LYS A 515 7.68 -23.13 -10.51
N ASP A 516 8.43 -24.23 -10.45
CA ASP A 516 9.73 -24.37 -9.81
C ASP A 516 10.88 -23.74 -10.60
N GLU A 517 10.65 -23.39 -11.87
CA GLU A 517 11.62 -22.72 -12.72
C GLU A 517 11.38 -21.19 -12.84
N LEU A 518 10.29 -20.69 -12.26
CA LEU A 518 9.99 -19.27 -12.30
C LEU A 518 11.10 -18.45 -11.65
N GLY A 519 11.61 -17.44 -12.37
CA GLY A 519 12.75 -16.63 -11.95
C GLY A 519 14.12 -17.20 -12.31
N TYR A 520 14.20 -18.44 -12.79
CA TYR A 520 15.45 -19.12 -13.15
C TYR A 520 15.59 -19.43 -14.64
N TYR A 521 14.63 -19.02 -15.46
CA TYR A 521 14.70 -19.21 -16.90
C TYR A 521 15.92 -18.51 -17.53
N ASN A 522 16.59 -19.22 -18.45
CA ASN A 522 17.61 -18.65 -19.32
C ASN A 522 17.12 -18.73 -20.76
N TYR A 523 16.85 -17.59 -21.38
CA TYR A 523 16.35 -17.55 -22.74
C TYR A 523 17.51 -17.50 -23.73
N LYS A 524 17.75 -18.59 -24.47
CA LYS A 524 18.91 -18.72 -25.36
C LYS A 524 18.88 -17.64 -26.44
N VAL A 525 19.72 -16.62 -26.28
CA VAL A 525 19.98 -15.59 -27.26
C VAL A 525 21.48 -15.52 -27.54
N THR A 526 21.84 -15.32 -28.79
CA THR A 526 23.23 -15.04 -29.21
C THR A 526 23.23 -13.76 -30.00
N SER A 527 24.15 -12.86 -29.73
CA SER A 527 24.31 -11.63 -30.48
C SER A 527 24.56 -11.92 -31.97
N ARG A 528 23.98 -11.08 -32.82
CA ARG A 528 24.21 -11.05 -34.27
C ARG A 528 24.92 -9.78 -34.71
N CYS A 529 25.33 -8.94 -33.74
CA CYS A 529 26.12 -7.77 -34.04
C CYS A 529 27.43 -8.18 -34.73
N LYS A 530 27.85 -7.39 -35.72
CA LYS A 530 29.17 -7.55 -36.32
C LYS A 530 30.20 -7.13 -35.26
N GLU A 531 31.21 -7.93 -35.05
CA GLU A 531 32.40 -7.51 -34.32
C GLU A 531 33.01 -6.33 -35.10
N GLU A 532 33.08 -5.14 -34.47
CA GLU A 532 33.78 -3.98 -35.05
C GLU A 532 35.31 -4.17 -35.03
#